data_29db3d63cd0badce37383887e057b4ce
#
_entry.id   29db3d63cd0badce37383887e057b4ce
#
_cell.length_a   1.000
_cell.length_b   1.000
_cell.length_c   1.000
_cell.angle_alpha   90.00
_cell.angle_beta   90.00
_cell.angle_gamma   90.00
#
_symmetry.space_group_name_H-M   'P 1'
#
loop_
_entity.id
_entity.type
_entity.pdbx_description
1 polymer ?
#
loop_
_entity_poly.entity_id
_entity_poly.type
_entity_poly.pdbx_seq_one_letter_code
_entity_poly.pdbx_strand_id
1 'polypeptide(L)'
;MLRYALAGIIGLVSTSGLAQPATPQNDPPATSATQAPAANAPAASESDVKPGDRWVYEERDEITSTIRNIRTNIVTEVTPTEIATRFTNAGKPDASLIVFDRSWNVILGGPWRYSPHDGTGIQMPLEVGKTLPIRSNEISSANGQSWKRSGTSKVVGRETLTTKAGTFETFKIETSLVLQNAKDPTRKTAVAIQTWYAPTVNHWIKRKRTIRANDRLMADITTDLIEYGRKQ
;
A
#
# COMPACT_ATOMS: atom_id res chain seq x y z
N MET A 1 -23.05 45.75 24.40
CA MET A 1 -22.42 47.06 24.26
C MET A 1 -21.04 46.80 23.70
N LEU A 2 -20.60 47.16 22.55
CA LEU A 2 -20.60 48.40 21.79
C LEU A 2 -20.42 48.05 20.30
N ARG A 3 -21.22 48.64 19.44
CA ARG A 3 -21.11 48.64 17.96
C ARG A 3 -20.08 49.70 17.56
N TYR A 4 -19.34 49.51 16.47
CA TYR A 4 -19.01 50.58 15.52
C TYR A 4 -18.85 49.98 14.12
N ALA A 5 -19.70 50.46 13.23
CA ALA A 5 -19.59 50.41 11.78
C ALA A 5 -18.87 51.71 11.33
N LEU A 6 -18.09 51.62 10.26
CA LEU A 6 -17.87 52.78 9.38
C LEU A 6 -17.62 52.33 7.96
N ALA A 7 -18.39 52.93 7.07
CA ALA A 7 -18.36 52.84 5.60
C ALA A 7 -17.45 53.92 5.01
N GLY A 8 -17.05 53.79 3.75
CA GLY A 8 -16.42 54.83 2.90
C GLY A 8 -15.93 54.22 1.59
N ILE A 9 -16.63 54.20 0.52
CA ILE A 9 -16.91 55.19 -0.54
C ILE A 9 -15.78 55.29 -1.62
N ILE A 10 -16.05 54.73 -2.81
CA ILE A 10 -15.97 55.16 -4.22
C ILE A 10 -14.62 55.68 -4.76
N GLY A 11 -14.27 55.08 -5.91
CA GLY A 11 -13.32 55.65 -6.87
C GLY A 11 -13.34 54.86 -8.18
N LEU A 12 -14.29 55.11 -9.07
CA LEU A 12 -14.26 54.70 -10.48
C LEU A 12 -13.28 55.62 -11.25
N VAL A 13 -12.32 55.02 -11.93
CA VAL A 13 -11.61 55.69 -13.04
C VAL A 13 -11.61 54.72 -14.23
N SER A 14 -12.38 55.09 -15.23
CA SER A 14 -12.43 54.46 -16.54
C SER A 14 -11.31 55.06 -17.41
N THR A 15 -10.37 54.24 -17.88
CA THR A 15 -9.49 54.62 -19.00
C THR A 15 -9.69 53.67 -20.14
N SER A 16 -10.26 54.18 -21.22
CA SER A 16 -10.42 53.52 -22.50
C SER A 16 -9.05 53.43 -23.21
N GLY A 17 -8.51 52.22 -23.30
CA GLY A 17 -7.29 51.90 -24.06
C GLY A 17 -7.68 51.20 -25.36
N LEU A 18 -7.28 51.82 -26.49
CA LEU A 18 -7.48 51.34 -27.86
C LEU A 18 -6.87 49.98 -28.10
N ALA A 19 -7.65 49.06 -28.66
CA ALA A 19 -7.21 47.75 -29.10
C ALA A 19 -6.29 47.86 -30.30
N GLN A 20 -5.10 47.36 -30.22
CA GLN A 20 -4.19 47.08 -31.34
C GLN A 20 -4.42 45.65 -31.85
N PRO A 21 -4.49 45.44 -33.19
CA PRO A 21 -4.68 44.08 -33.73
C PRO A 21 -3.41 43.26 -33.55
N ALA A 22 -3.55 42.11 -32.93
CA ALA A 22 -2.51 41.12 -32.79
C ALA A 22 -2.18 40.45 -34.12
N THR A 23 -0.94 40.46 -34.53
CA THR A 23 -0.37 39.66 -35.61
C THR A 23 -0.43 38.17 -35.25
N PRO A 24 -0.76 37.27 -36.15
CA PRO A 24 -0.74 35.83 -35.87
C PRO A 24 0.70 35.35 -35.75
N GLN A 25 1.07 34.92 -34.55
CA GLN A 25 2.33 34.26 -34.27
C GLN A 25 2.17 32.78 -34.66
N ASN A 26 2.89 32.35 -35.68
CA ASN A 26 2.99 30.95 -36.08
C ASN A 26 3.83 30.21 -35.00
N ASP A 27 3.14 29.49 -34.12
CA ASP A 27 3.81 28.52 -33.26
C ASP A 27 4.24 27.31 -34.10
N PRO A 28 5.49 26.81 -33.92
CA PRO A 28 5.93 25.58 -34.56
C PRO A 28 5.13 24.39 -34.00
N PRO A 29 4.84 23.36 -34.85
CA PRO A 29 4.05 22.21 -34.38
C PRO A 29 4.71 21.51 -33.22
N ALA A 30 3.96 21.30 -32.14
CA ALA A 30 4.37 20.51 -30.99
C ALA A 30 4.76 19.11 -31.48
N THR A 31 6.03 18.79 -31.36
CA THR A 31 6.58 17.46 -31.60
C THR A 31 5.94 16.51 -30.60
N SER A 32 5.00 15.70 -31.06
CA SER A 32 4.44 14.59 -30.29
C SER A 32 5.59 13.66 -29.89
N ALA A 33 5.98 13.69 -28.61
CA ALA A 33 6.89 12.71 -28.06
C ALA A 33 6.21 11.33 -28.19
N THR A 34 6.65 10.55 -29.14
CA THR A 34 6.30 9.15 -29.29
C THR A 34 6.76 8.43 -28.02
N GLN A 35 5.81 8.09 -27.16
CA GLN A 35 6.04 7.29 -25.98
C GLN A 35 6.56 5.91 -26.46
N ALA A 36 7.82 5.62 -26.18
CA ALA A 36 8.41 4.32 -26.48
C ALA A 36 7.56 3.24 -25.79
N PRO A 37 7.29 2.10 -26.46
CA PRO A 37 6.57 0.99 -25.82
C PRO A 37 7.37 0.53 -24.61
N ALA A 38 6.72 0.50 -23.44
CA ALA A 38 7.29 -0.02 -22.22
C ALA A 38 7.81 -1.45 -22.49
N ALA A 39 9.13 -1.62 -22.40
CA ALA A 39 9.75 -2.91 -22.55
C ALA A 39 9.05 -3.89 -21.57
N ASN A 40 8.63 -5.04 -22.10
CA ASN A 40 8.08 -6.13 -21.31
C ASN A 40 9.12 -6.56 -20.26
N ALA A 41 8.97 -6.05 -19.03
CA ALA A 41 9.73 -6.60 -17.92
C ALA A 41 9.32 -8.08 -17.75
N PRO A 42 10.28 -9.00 -17.55
CA PRO A 42 9.97 -10.41 -17.40
C PRO A 42 8.93 -10.60 -16.30
N ALA A 43 7.95 -11.47 -16.56
CA ALA A 43 6.97 -11.86 -15.55
C ALA A 43 7.73 -12.41 -14.34
N ALA A 44 7.51 -11.82 -13.17
CA ALA A 44 8.11 -12.32 -11.93
C ALA A 44 7.66 -13.76 -11.73
N SER A 45 8.60 -14.68 -11.63
CA SER A 45 8.28 -16.08 -11.35
C SER A 45 7.93 -16.22 -9.87
N GLU A 46 6.78 -16.82 -9.57
CA GLU A 46 6.32 -17.12 -8.19
C GLU A 46 7.25 -18.08 -7.44
N SER A 47 8.23 -18.69 -8.14
CA SER A 47 8.93 -19.89 -7.68
C SER A 47 10.25 -19.65 -6.94
N ASP A 48 10.63 -18.38 -6.70
CA ASP A 48 12.00 -18.11 -6.23
C ASP A 48 12.17 -17.90 -4.71
N VAL A 49 11.12 -18.07 -3.92
CA VAL A 49 11.23 -17.95 -2.45
C VAL A 49 11.83 -19.23 -1.87
N LYS A 50 12.87 -19.08 -1.05
CA LYS A 50 13.57 -20.21 -0.41
C LYS A 50 13.61 -20.04 1.12
N PRO A 51 13.65 -21.11 1.89
CA PRO A 51 13.95 -21.03 3.32
C PRO A 51 15.28 -20.31 3.56
N GLY A 52 15.25 -19.31 4.45
CA GLY A 52 16.38 -18.42 4.73
C GLY A 52 16.34 -17.09 3.99
N ASP A 53 15.46 -16.89 3.01
CA ASP A 53 15.20 -15.56 2.47
C ASP A 53 14.74 -14.62 3.58
N ARG A 54 15.23 -13.37 3.56
CA ARG A 54 15.06 -12.43 4.67
C ARG A 54 14.73 -11.04 4.19
N TRP A 55 13.79 -10.37 4.87
CA TRP A 55 13.44 -8.97 4.66
C TRP A 55 13.41 -8.23 5.99
N VAL A 56 14.04 -7.07 6.06
CA VAL A 56 14.03 -6.18 7.24
C VAL A 56 13.27 -4.92 6.89
N TYR A 57 12.27 -4.60 7.71
CA TYR A 57 11.40 -3.45 7.53
C TYR A 57 11.49 -2.49 8.69
N GLU A 58 11.43 -1.20 8.37
CA GLU A 58 11.17 -0.12 9.31
C GLU A 58 9.69 0.25 9.25
N GLU A 59 9.01 0.23 10.39
CA GLU A 59 7.62 0.66 10.53
C GLU A 59 7.57 2.04 11.18
N ARG A 60 6.94 3.00 10.48
CA ARG A 60 6.73 4.38 10.93
C ARG A 60 5.25 4.63 11.19
N ASP A 61 4.96 5.26 12.32
CA ASP A 61 3.66 5.83 12.62
C ASP A 61 3.60 7.24 12.01
N GLU A 62 2.72 7.46 11.02
CA GLU A 62 2.60 8.74 10.32
C GLU A 62 1.81 9.76 11.13
N ILE A 63 1.05 9.34 12.15
CA ILE A 63 0.34 10.27 13.04
C ILE A 63 1.33 10.97 13.98
N THR A 64 2.29 10.21 14.50
CA THR A 64 3.30 10.73 15.45
C THR A 64 4.64 11.01 14.79
N SER A 65 4.81 10.63 13.52
CA SER A 65 6.07 10.73 12.76
C SER A 65 7.25 9.97 13.40
N THR A 66 6.95 8.92 14.18
CA THR A 66 7.98 8.14 14.90
C THR A 66 8.16 6.74 14.32
N ILE A 67 9.38 6.20 14.43
CA ILE A 67 9.64 4.80 14.14
C ILE A 67 9.07 3.97 15.29
N ARG A 68 8.09 3.10 14.97
CA ARG A 68 7.45 2.19 15.95
C ARG A 68 8.26 0.93 16.16
N ASN A 69 8.87 0.44 15.07
CA ASN A 69 9.43 -0.90 15.06
C ASN A 69 10.41 -1.10 13.90
N ILE A 70 11.37 -1.98 14.11
CA ILE A 70 12.15 -2.60 13.04
C ILE A 70 11.87 -4.10 13.11
N ARG A 71 11.36 -4.66 12.01
CA ARG A 71 10.93 -6.05 11.93
C ARG A 71 11.75 -6.82 10.92
N THR A 72 12.29 -7.96 11.34
CA THR A 72 12.96 -8.92 10.47
C THR A 72 12.04 -10.11 10.21
N ASN A 73 11.75 -10.39 8.94
CA ASN A 73 11.03 -11.58 8.50
C ASN A 73 12.03 -12.55 7.86
N ILE A 74 11.96 -13.82 8.23
CA ILE A 74 12.79 -14.89 7.65
C ILE A 74 11.87 -16.02 7.20
N VAL A 75 12.02 -16.48 5.98
CA VAL A 75 11.32 -17.67 5.48
C VAL A 75 11.89 -18.90 6.19
N THR A 76 11.03 -19.66 6.83
CA THR A 76 11.42 -20.88 7.55
C THR A 76 11.06 -22.14 6.77
N GLU A 77 9.97 -22.08 5.99
CA GLU A 77 9.48 -23.21 5.21
C GLU A 77 8.77 -22.73 3.95
N VAL A 78 8.89 -23.51 2.88
CA VAL A 78 8.18 -23.29 1.62
C VAL A 78 7.64 -24.64 1.16
N THR A 79 6.32 -24.72 0.98
CA THR A 79 5.61 -25.87 0.43
C THR A 79 5.00 -25.53 -0.94
N PRO A 80 4.40 -26.46 -1.67
CA PRO A 80 3.69 -26.15 -2.91
C PRO A 80 2.56 -25.14 -2.75
N THR A 81 1.98 -25.00 -1.56
CA THR A 81 0.80 -24.16 -1.29
C THR A 81 1.06 -23.00 -0.35
N GLU A 82 2.10 -23.07 0.49
CA GLU A 82 2.31 -22.13 1.59
C GLU A 82 3.77 -21.67 1.71
N ILE A 83 3.95 -20.50 2.32
CA ILE A 83 5.21 -19.91 2.74
C ILE A 83 5.09 -19.58 4.22
N ALA A 84 5.86 -20.26 5.07
CA ALA A 84 5.94 -19.91 6.48
C ALA A 84 7.10 -18.95 6.73
N THR A 85 6.82 -17.88 7.48
CA THR A 85 7.83 -16.91 7.89
C THR A 85 7.82 -16.72 9.38
N ARG A 86 9.00 -16.56 9.95
CA ARG A 86 9.19 -16.15 11.33
C ARG A 86 9.57 -14.68 11.34
N PHE A 87 8.91 -13.87 12.15
CA PHE A 87 9.30 -12.48 12.30
C PHE A 87 9.70 -12.17 13.74
N THR A 88 10.67 -11.28 13.87
CA THR A 88 11.15 -10.72 15.13
C THR A 88 11.08 -9.20 15.06
N ASN A 89 10.80 -8.57 16.19
CA ASN A 89 10.86 -7.12 16.34
C ASN A 89 12.13 -6.74 17.11
N ALA A 90 12.82 -5.68 16.69
CA ALA A 90 14.03 -5.22 17.38
C ALA A 90 13.76 -4.97 18.87
N GLY A 91 14.66 -5.45 19.71
CA GLY A 91 14.54 -5.34 21.17
C GLY A 91 13.50 -6.27 21.81
N LYS A 92 12.86 -7.18 21.04
CA LYS A 92 11.92 -8.18 21.59
C LYS A 92 12.43 -9.59 21.24
N PRO A 93 12.61 -10.48 22.25
CA PRO A 93 13.15 -11.82 22.00
C PRO A 93 12.15 -12.75 21.30
N ASP A 94 10.85 -12.48 21.47
CA ASP A 94 9.81 -13.36 20.99
C ASP A 94 9.65 -13.24 19.48
N ALA A 95 9.64 -14.37 18.81
CA ALA A 95 9.35 -14.47 17.39
C ALA A 95 7.92 -14.95 17.18
N SER A 96 7.26 -14.41 16.17
CA SER A 96 5.91 -14.81 15.78
C SER A 96 5.92 -15.44 14.39
N LEU A 97 4.97 -16.34 14.16
CA LEU A 97 4.78 -17.03 12.90
C LEU A 97 3.75 -16.28 12.05
N ILE A 98 4.04 -16.15 10.75
CA ILE A 98 3.04 -15.81 9.73
C ILE A 98 3.11 -16.88 8.65
N VAL A 99 1.95 -17.38 8.23
CA VAL A 99 1.82 -18.28 7.10
C VAL A 99 1.09 -17.56 5.99
N PHE A 100 1.66 -17.60 4.80
CA PHE A 100 1.10 -17.05 3.58
C PHE A 100 0.77 -18.18 2.60
N ASP A 101 -0.16 -17.91 1.68
CA ASP A 101 -0.22 -18.69 0.45
C ASP A 101 0.92 -18.31 -0.53
N ARG A 102 0.99 -18.97 -1.69
CA ARG A 102 2.04 -18.70 -2.69
C ARG A 102 1.94 -17.30 -3.31
N SER A 103 0.81 -16.63 -3.17
CA SER A 103 0.58 -15.25 -3.62
C SER A 103 0.76 -14.22 -2.49
N TRP A 104 1.42 -14.56 -1.40
CA TRP A 104 1.65 -13.69 -0.26
C TRP A 104 0.37 -13.20 0.45
N ASN A 105 -0.77 -13.84 0.26
CA ASN A 105 -1.91 -13.59 1.13
C ASN A 105 -1.70 -14.27 2.48
N VAL A 106 -2.06 -13.59 3.55
CA VAL A 106 -1.95 -14.15 4.91
C VAL A 106 -3.05 -15.19 5.14
N ILE A 107 -2.65 -16.40 5.56
CA ILE A 107 -3.53 -17.49 6.02
C ILE A 107 -3.58 -17.49 7.54
N LEU A 108 -2.41 -17.30 8.19
CA LEU A 108 -2.25 -17.24 9.64
C LEU A 108 -1.32 -16.09 10.01
N GLY A 109 -1.72 -15.23 10.94
CA GLY A 109 -0.88 -14.13 11.45
C GLY A 109 -1.13 -13.86 12.93
N GLY A 110 -0.19 -14.28 13.78
CA GLY A 110 -0.38 -14.22 15.22
C GLY A 110 -1.63 -15.03 15.64
N PRO A 111 -2.56 -14.43 16.39
CA PRO A 111 -3.79 -15.11 16.79
C PRO A 111 -4.86 -15.18 15.69
N TRP A 112 -4.63 -14.57 14.53
CA TRP A 112 -5.63 -14.44 13.48
C TRP A 112 -5.46 -15.49 12.38
N ARG A 113 -6.54 -16.20 12.11
CA ARG A 113 -6.68 -17.11 10.96
C ARG A 113 -7.63 -16.50 9.95
N TYR A 114 -7.25 -16.56 8.69
CA TYR A 114 -8.04 -16.06 7.55
C TYR A 114 -8.56 -17.21 6.72
N SER A 115 -9.81 -17.12 6.23
CA SER A 115 -10.41 -18.15 5.39
C SER A 115 -11.23 -17.48 4.28
N PRO A 116 -10.85 -17.73 3.00
CA PRO A 116 -9.74 -18.58 2.54
C PRO A 116 -8.35 -18.01 2.83
N HIS A 117 -8.15 -16.68 2.82
CA HIS A 117 -6.94 -15.91 3.11
C HIS A 117 -7.32 -14.42 3.28
N ASP A 118 -6.38 -13.55 3.64
CA ASP A 118 -6.68 -12.13 3.92
C ASP A 118 -6.95 -11.27 2.67
N GLY A 119 -6.57 -11.74 1.48
CA GLY A 119 -6.79 -11.08 0.20
C GLY A 119 -5.89 -9.88 -0.08
N THR A 120 -4.84 -9.66 0.71
CA THR A 120 -3.90 -8.54 0.54
C THR A 120 -2.57 -8.93 -0.11
N GLY A 121 -2.51 -10.11 -0.70
CA GLY A 121 -1.33 -10.65 -1.38
C GLY A 121 -1.12 -10.12 -2.78
N ILE A 122 -0.20 -10.78 -3.49
CA ILE A 122 0.26 -10.42 -4.82
C ILE A 122 -0.19 -11.50 -5.80
N GLN A 123 -1.31 -11.29 -6.47
CA GLN A 123 -1.85 -12.29 -7.42
C GLN A 123 -1.27 -12.08 -8.82
N MET A 124 -0.40 -12.98 -9.23
CA MET A 124 0.22 -12.98 -10.55
C MET A 124 -0.75 -13.48 -11.66
N PRO A 125 -0.57 -13.08 -12.93
CA PRO A 125 0.32 -12.00 -13.36
C PRO A 125 -0.22 -10.62 -12.94
N LEU A 126 0.70 -9.69 -12.61
CA LEU A 126 0.35 -8.31 -12.31
C LEU A 126 0.20 -7.51 -13.62
N GLU A 127 -0.98 -6.98 -13.85
CA GLU A 127 -1.32 -6.14 -14.99
C GLU A 127 -1.95 -4.84 -14.50
N VAL A 128 -1.49 -3.70 -15.02
CA VAL A 128 -2.06 -2.39 -14.68
C VAL A 128 -3.52 -2.35 -15.09
N GLY A 129 -4.39 -1.93 -14.16
CA GLY A 129 -5.84 -1.94 -14.33
C GLY A 129 -6.55 -3.18 -13.78
N LYS A 130 -5.83 -4.30 -13.57
CA LYS A 130 -6.40 -5.53 -13.01
C LYS A 130 -6.96 -5.26 -11.61
N THR A 131 -8.21 -5.64 -11.40
CA THR A 131 -8.93 -5.50 -10.12
C THR A 131 -9.40 -6.87 -9.65
N LEU A 132 -9.20 -7.15 -8.37
CA LEU A 132 -9.51 -8.42 -7.72
C LEU A 132 -10.45 -8.15 -6.54
N PRO A 133 -11.58 -8.86 -6.43
CA PRO A 133 -12.45 -8.77 -5.28
C PRO A 133 -11.83 -9.49 -4.08
N ILE A 134 -12.04 -8.94 -2.89
CA ILE A 134 -11.63 -9.54 -1.63
C ILE A 134 -12.87 -9.94 -0.86
N ARG A 135 -12.93 -11.21 -0.47
CA ARG A 135 -13.96 -11.78 0.43
C ARG A 135 -13.27 -12.80 1.32
N SER A 136 -13.26 -12.54 2.61
CA SER A 136 -12.60 -13.38 3.59
C SER A 136 -13.29 -13.28 4.95
N ASN A 137 -12.99 -14.22 5.82
CA ASN A 137 -13.32 -14.14 7.23
C ASN A 137 -12.02 -14.22 8.02
N GLU A 138 -11.91 -13.44 9.09
CA GLU A 138 -10.82 -13.56 10.04
C GLU A 138 -11.39 -13.94 11.41
N ILE A 139 -10.73 -14.88 12.07
CA ILE A 139 -11.12 -15.40 13.38
C ILE A 139 -9.91 -15.37 14.29
N SER A 140 -10.08 -14.77 15.46
CA SER A 140 -9.05 -14.77 16.51
C SER A 140 -9.13 -16.04 17.36
N SER A 141 -8.04 -16.79 17.42
CA SER A 141 -7.91 -17.94 18.32
C SER A 141 -7.79 -17.53 19.80
N ALA A 142 -7.42 -16.27 20.07
CA ALA A 142 -7.25 -15.79 21.45
C ALA A 142 -8.59 -15.54 22.17
N ASN A 143 -9.63 -15.10 21.44
CA ASN A 143 -10.90 -14.67 22.05
C ASN A 143 -12.14 -15.02 21.22
N GLY A 144 -11.99 -15.74 20.10
CA GLY A 144 -13.09 -16.13 19.24
C GLY A 144 -13.76 -14.97 18.49
N GLN A 145 -13.18 -13.76 18.49
CA GLN A 145 -13.69 -12.66 17.68
C GLN A 145 -13.59 -13.02 16.20
N SER A 146 -14.67 -12.72 15.47
CA SER A 146 -14.74 -12.97 14.03
C SER A 146 -15.16 -11.71 13.29
N TRP A 147 -14.51 -11.47 12.14
CA TRP A 147 -14.80 -10.35 11.25
C TRP A 147 -14.93 -10.83 9.81
N LYS A 148 -15.89 -10.28 9.09
CA LYS A 148 -16.00 -10.42 7.64
C LYS A 148 -15.18 -9.33 6.97
N ARG A 149 -14.38 -9.72 5.99
CA ARG A 149 -13.55 -8.82 5.17
C ARG A 149 -14.12 -8.76 3.77
N SER A 150 -14.36 -7.58 3.26
CA SER A 150 -14.83 -7.37 1.89
C SER A 150 -14.17 -6.12 1.29
N GLY A 151 -13.89 -6.16 -0.01
CA GLY A 151 -13.26 -5.04 -0.68
C GLY A 151 -12.68 -5.40 -2.02
N THR A 152 -11.73 -4.61 -2.48
CA THR A 152 -11.05 -4.80 -3.76
C THR A 152 -9.57 -4.46 -3.65
N SER A 153 -8.77 -5.11 -4.48
CA SER A 153 -7.37 -4.80 -4.72
C SER A 153 -7.18 -4.49 -6.21
N LYS A 154 -6.50 -3.39 -6.55
CA LYS A 154 -6.29 -2.95 -7.93
C LYS A 154 -4.82 -2.63 -8.16
N VAL A 155 -4.26 -3.13 -9.25
CA VAL A 155 -2.95 -2.70 -9.77
C VAL A 155 -3.13 -1.36 -10.47
N VAL A 156 -2.62 -0.27 -9.89
CA VAL A 156 -2.88 1.09 -10.40
C VAL A 156 -1.77 1.62 -11.29
N GLY A 157 -0.56 1.05 -11.23
CA GLY A 157 0.55 1.51 -12.06
C GLY A 157 1.85 0.79 -11.78
N ARG A 158 2.89 1.27 -12.48
CA ARG A 158 4.29 0.94 -12.22
C ARG A 158 5.04 2.21 -11.88
N GLU A 159 5.97 2.16 -10.96
CA GLU A 159 6.83 3.28 -10.61
C GLU A 159 8.16 2.79 -10.04
N THR A 160 9.21 3.58 -10.24
CA THR A 160 10.51 3.35 -9.62
C THR A 160 10.47 3.91 -8.20
N LEU A 161 10.82 3.10 -7.22
CA LEU A 161 10.83 3.51 -5.82
C LEU A 161 12.19 3.24 -5.19
N THR A 162 12.70 4.23 -4.44
CA THR A 162 13.94 4.12 -3.66
C THR A 162 13.62 3.95 -2.18
N THR A 163 14.21 2.94 -1.56
CA THR A 163 14.21 2.68 -0.12
C THR A 163 15.64 2.63 0.41
N LYS A 164 15.83 2.39 1.71
CA LYS A 164 17.18 2.15 2.27
C LYS A 164 17.84 0.89 1.70
N ALA A 165 17.04 -0.07 1.21
CA ALA A 165 17.53 -1.31 0.60
C ALA A 165 17.95 -1.16 -0.87
N GLY A 166 17.67 -0.03 -1.52
CA GLY A 166 18.00 0.23 -2.92
C GLY A 166 16.86 0.85 -3.71
N THR A 167 17.05 0.90 -5.04
CA THR A 167 16.07 1.41 -6.01
C THR A 167 15.49 0.26 -6.80
N PHE A 168 14.17 0.24 -6.97
CA PHE A 168 13.43 -0.89 -7.54
C PHE A 168 12.33 -0.43 -8.47
N GLU A 169 12.15 -1.15 -9.58
CA GLU A 169 10.94 -1.09 -10.38
C GLU A 169 9.82 -1.83 -9.66
N THR A 170 8.67 -1.17 -9.47
CA THR A 170 7.59 -1.70 -8.67
C THR A 170 6.24 -1.66 -9.38
N PHE A 171 5.35 -2.57 -8.98
CA PHE A 171 3.93 -2.44 -9.20
C PHE A 171 3.28 -1.81 -7.97
N LYS A 172 2.51 -0.74 -8.19
CA LYS A 172 1.68 -0.14 -7.14
C LYS A 172 0.31 -0.78 -7.14
N ILE A 173 -0.08 -1.28 -5.97
CA ILE A 173 -1.37 -1.96 -5.75
C ILE A 173 -2.11 -1.20 -4.66
N GLU A 174 -3.35 -0.82 -4.94
CA GLU A 174 -4.23 -0.17 -3.98
C GLU A 174 -5.34 -1.13 -3.55
N THR A 175 -5.49 -1.29 -2.26
CA THR A 175 -6.47 -2.18 -1.64
C THR A 175 -7.38 -1.38 -0.73
N SER A 176 -8.68 -1.54 -0.91
CA SER A 176 -9.71 -0.96 -0.05
C SER A 176 -10.54 -2.07 0.57
N LEU A 177 -10.61 -2.10 1.89
CA LEU A 177 -11.28 -3.13 2.67
C LEU A 177 -12.24 -2.52 3.69
N VAL A 178 -13.34 -3.22 3.92
CA VAL A 178 -14.21 -3.04 5.09
C VAL A 178 -14.17 -4.34 5.91
N LEU A 179 -13.83 -4.21 7.17
CA LEU A 179 -13.93 -5.25 8.18
C LEU A 179 -15.22 -5.00 8.95
N GLN A 180 -16.10 -6.00 9.01
CA GLN A 180 -17.36 -5.94 9.73
C GLN A 180 -17.38 -7.03 10.80
N ASN A 181 -17.64 -6.67 12.05
CA ASN A 181 -17.72 -7.64 13.12
C ASN A 181 -18.88 -8.63 12.84
N ALA A 182 -18.63 -9.94 12.99
CA ALA A 182 -19.62 -10.97 12.64
C ALA A 182 -20.81 -11.01 13.62
N LYS A 183 -20.59 -10.63 14.89
CA LYS A 183 -21.63 -10.61 15.95
C LYS A 183 -22.36 -9.28 16.03
N ASP A 184 -21.66 -8.18 15.70
CA ASP A 184 -22.22 -6.82 15.72
C ASP A 184 -21.90 -6.11 14.39
N PRO A 185 -22.78 -6.20 13.38
CA PRO A 185 -22.56 -5.61 12.06
C PRO A 185 -22.46 -4.08 12.04
N THR A 186 -22.81 -3.40 13.13
CA THR A 186 -22.64 -1.94 13.24
C THR A 186 -21.18 -1.55 13.45
N ARG A 187 -20.37 -2.45 14.00
CA ARG A 187 -18.93 -2.27 14.17
C ARG A 187 -18.22 -2.56 12.86
N LYS A 188 -17.78 -1.47 12.22
CA LYS A 188 -17.04 -1.51 10.96
C LYS A 188 -15.72 -0.78 11.07
N THR A 189 -14.74 -1.26 10.32
CA THR A 189 -13.43 -0.65 10.18
C THR A 189 -13.08 -0.60 8.70
N ALA A 190 -12.77 0.58 8.20
CA ALA A 190 -12.26 0.78 6.86
C ALA A 190 -10.73 0.72 6.88
N VAL A 191 -10.15 -0.02 5.94
CA VAL A 191 -8.70 -0.17 5.79
C VAL A 191 -8.32 0.13 4.34
N ALA A 192 -7.45 1.09 4.14
CA ALA A 192 -6.81 1.37 2.86
C ALA A 192 -5.35 0.93 2.93
N ILE A 193 -4.89 0.21 1.90
CA ILE A 193 -3.51 -0.26 1.81
C ILE A 193 -2.96 0.13 0.44
N GLN A 194 -1.77 0.72 0.42
CA GLN A 194 -0.96 0.89 -0.78
C GLN A 194 0.24 -0.04 -0.64
N THR A 195 0.47 -0.88 -1.63
CA THR A 195 1.57 -1.84 -1.66
C THR A 195 2.42 -1.61 -2.90
N TRP A 196 3.73 -1.51 -2.73
CA TRP A 196 4.71 -1.47 -3.80
C TRP A 196 5.47 -2.79 -3.83
N TYR A 197 5.13 -3.61 -4.80
CA TYR A 197 5.75 -4.92 -5.01
C TYR A 197 6.90 -4.81 -6.01
N ALA A 198 8.07 -5.30 -5.64
CA ALA A 198 9.24 -5.37 -6.51
C ALA A 198 9.48 -6.82 -6.98
N PRO A 199 9.34 -7.13 -8.28
CA PRO A 199 9.60 -8.48 -8.81
C PRO A 199 10.99 -9.01 -8.48
N THR A 200 12.02 -8.14 -8.51
CA THR A 200 13.42 -8.50 -8.22
C THR A 200 13.66 -8.94 -6.78
N VAL A 201 12.83 -8.44 -5.84
CA VAL A 201 12.85 -8.84 -4.42
C VAL A 201 11.91 -10.01 -4.15
N ASN A 202 10.96 -10.24 -5.08
CA ASN A 202 9.84 -11.17 -4.94
C ASN A 202 9.04 -10.92 -3.64
N HIS A 203 8.93 -9.64 -3.26
CA HIS A 203 8.15 -9.20 -2.11
C HIS A 203 7.80 -7.72 -2.24
N TRP A 204 6.90 -7.22 -1.41
CA TRP A 204 6.66 -5.78 -1.33
C TRP A 204 7.86 -5.08 -0.65
N ILE A 205 8.22 -3.92 -1.18
CA ILE A 205 9.32 -3.11 -0.63
C ILE A 205 8.82 -1.91 0.18
N LYS A 206 7.55 -1.55 -0.04
CA LYS A 206 6.86 -0.52 0.75
C LYS A 206 5.38 -0.87 0.89
N ARG A 207 4.84 -0.58 2.05
CA ARG A 207 3.40 -0.69 2.30
C ARG A 207 2.94 0.46 3.20
N LYS A 208 1.91 1.18 2.76
CA LYS A 208 1.22 2.17 3.59
C LYS A 208 -0.15 1.61 3.95
N ARG A 209 -0.54 1.69 5.23
CA ARG A 209 -1.81 1.20 5.74
C ARG A 209 -2.48 2.26 6.59
N THR A 210 -3.67 2.70 6.17
CA THR A 210 -4.53 3.64 6.89
C THR A 210 -5.76 2.90 7.41
N ILE A 211 -6.08 3.06 8.69
CA ILE A 211 -7.20 2.40 9.36
C ILE A 211 -8.13 3.48 9.93
N ARG A 212 -9.43 3.37 9.62
CA ARG A 212 -10.48 4.24 10.16
C ARG A 212 -11.61 3.42 10.77
N ALA A 213 -12.09 3.87 11.93
CA ALA A 213 -13.29 3.32 12.55
C ALA A 213 -14.21 4.50 12.91
N ASN A 214 -15.49 4.42 12.51
CA ASN A 214 -16.45 5.53 12.67
C ASN A 214 -15.86 6.87 12.17
N ASP A 215 -15.28 6.88 10.98
CA ASP A 215 -14.62 7.99 10.31
C ASP A 215 -13.38 8.58 11.02
N ARG A 216 -13.07 8.09 12.22
CA ARG A 216 -11.87 8.50 12.94
C ARG A 216 -10.64 7.73 12.45
N LEU A 217 -9.55 8.46 12.26
CA LEU A 217 -8.25 7.86 11.96
C LEU A 217 -7.73 7.12 13.20
N MET A 218 -7.55 5.80 13.08
CA MET A 218 -7.08 4.93 14.15
C MET A 218 -5.60 4.58 14.01
N ALA A 219 -5.12 4.48 12.77
CA ALA A 219 -3.71 4.25 12.46
C ALA A 219 -3.39 4.72 11.04
N ASP A 220 -2.20 5.25 10.86
CA ASP A 220 -1.58 5.52 9.55
C ASP A 220 -0.11 5.08 9.66
N ILE A 221 0.23 3.97 8.99
CA ILE A 221 1.51 3.27 9.17
C ILE A 221 2.15 3.09 7.81
N THR A 222 3.40 3.53 7.68
CA THR A 222 4.26 3.21 6.55
C THR A 222 5.29 2.16 6.99
N THR A 223 5.50 1.18 6.13
CA THR A 223 6.48 0.11 6.31
C THR A 223 7.37 0.09 5.09
N ASP A 224 8.66 0.38 5.26
CA ASP A 224 9.66 0.44 4.20
C ASP A 224 10.69 -0.67 4.36
N LEU A 225 11.07 -1.31 3.24
CA LEU A 225 12.17 -2.26 3.21
C LEU A 225 13.49 -1.51 3.42
N ILE A 226 14.27 -1.92 4.43
CA ILE A 226 15.57 -1.32 4.73
C ILE A 226 16.74 -2.24 4.41
N GLU A 227 16.48 -3.56 4.34
CA GLU A 227 17.46 -4.58 3.98
C GLU A 227 16.75 -5.84 3.47
N TYR A 228 17.35 -6.56 2.53
CA TYR A 228 16.90 -7.89 2.15
C TYR A 228 18.09 -8.79 1.79
N GLY A 229 17.93 -10.09 2.00
CA GLY A 229 18.91 -11.11 1.64
C GLY A 229 18.23 -12.32 1.03
N ARG A 230 18.75 -12.79 -0.09
CA ARG A 230 18.30 -14.03 -0.76
C ARG A 230 19.28 -15.13 -0.42
N LYS A 231 18.78 -16.33 -0.08
CA LYS A 231 19.61 -17.48 0.07
C LYS A 231 19.99 -18.00 -1.31
N GLN A 232 21.28 -18.10 -1.57
CA GLN A 232 21.85 -18.68 -2.80
C GLN A 232 21.67 -20.20 -2.83
#